data_35a7c8cd9e43451fcb1d4d3eeba453de
#
_entry.id   35a7c8cd9e43451fcb1d4d3eeba453de
#
_cell.length_a   1.000
_cell.length_b   1.000
_cell.length_c   1.000
_cell.angle_alpha   90.00
_cell.angle_beta   90.00
_cell.angle_gamma   90.00
#
_symmetry.space_group_name_H-M   'P 1'
#
loop_
_entity.id
_entity.type
_entity.pdbx_description
1 polymer ?
#
loop_
_entity_poly.entity_id
_entity_poly.type
_entity_poly.pdbx_seq_one_letter_code
_entity_poly.pdbx_strand_id
1 'polypeptide(L)'
;MKSARKLFLLLLIFSISICCLSGCKKSELDKNKPVTLTMWHVYGEQADSPMNRLIDEFNETVGMEKGIIINVTAMSNASKIGEKLLDAHNKIPGSAEMPDLFFAHKSNVLELG
;
A
#
# COMPACT_ATOMS: atom_id res chain seq x y z
N MET A 1 -31.55 -2.64 -48.92
CA MET A 1 -30.71 -1.56 -48.37
C MET A 1 -30.97 -1.27 -46.87
N LYS A 2 -32.20 -1.20 -46.40
CA LYS A 2 -32.51 -0.95 -44.97
C LYS A 2 -32.06 -2.08 -44.02
N SER A 3 -32.14 -3.33 -44.48
CA SER A 3 -31.71 -4.53 -43.68
C SER A 3 -30.21 -4.60 -43.53
N ALA A 4 -29.44 -4.29 -44.55
CA ALA A 4 -27.98 -4.31 -44.51
C ALA A 4 -27.43 -3.20 -43.55
N ARG A 5 -28.07 -2.04 -43.53
CA ARG A 5 -27.71 -0.96 -42.58
C ARG A 5 -28.00 -1.36 -41.12
N LYS A 6 -29.09 -2.05 -40.86
CA LYS A 6 -29.42 -2.59 -39.53
C LYS A 6 -28.41 -3.63 -39.07
N LEU A 7 -28.03 -4.55 -39.97
CA LEU A 7 -27.04 -5.58 -39.71
C LEU A 7 -25.65 -4.93 -39.40
N PHE A 8 -25.28 -3.94 -40.17
CA PHE A 8 -24.00 -3.23 -39.98
C PHE A 8 -23.96 -2.47 -38.61
N LEU A 9 -25.09 -1.81 -38.25
CA LEU A 9 -25.21 -1.15 -36.94
C LEU A 9 -25.15 -2.14 -35.79
N LEU A 10 -25.78 -3.30 -35.90
CA LEU A 10 -25.71 -4.36 -34.86
C LEU A 10 -24.29 -4.92 -34.69
N LEU A 11 -23.56 -5.11 -35.79
CA LEU A 11 -22.17 -5.55 -35.77
C LEU A 11 -21.27 -4.49 -35.15
N LEU A 12 -21.51 -3.21 -35.40
CA LEU A 12 -20.74 -2.09 -34.83
C LEU A 12 -20.96 -2.00 -33.32
N ILE A 13 -22.22 -2.13 -32.85
CA ILE A 13 -22.56 -2.12 -31.42
C ILE A 13 -21.93 -3.33 -30.70
N PHE A 14 -21.97 -4.51 -31.33
CA PHE A 14 -21.36 -5.73 -30.78
C PHE A 14 -19.84 -5.60 -30.67
N SER A 15 -19.18 -4.99 -31.66
CA SER A 15 -17.73 -4.73 -31.65
C SER A 15 -17.32 -3.77 -30.53
N ILE A 16 -18.08 -2.70 -30.29
CA ILE A 16 -17.82 -1.73 -29.21
C ILE A 16 -18.02 -2.37 -27.83
N SER A 17 -19.01 -3.27 -27.69
CA SER A 17 -19.29 -3.96 -26.43
C SER A 17 -18.15 -4.88 -25.99
N ILE A 18 -17.40 -5.48 -26.92
CA ILE A 18 -16.26 -6.39 -26.62
C ILE A 18 -15.05 -5.59 -26.11
N CYS A 19 -14.84 -4.35 -26.54
CA CYS A 19 -13.73 -3.51 -26.10
C CYS A 19 -13.84 -3.07 -24.63
N CYS A 20 -15.03 -3.06 -24.03
CA CYS A 20 -15.23 -2.66 -22.64
C CYS A 20 -14.90 -3.74 -21.61
N LEU A 21 -14.66 -4.98 -22.01
CA LEU A 21 -14.38 -6.11 -21.12
C LEU A 21 -12.88 -6.28 -20.79
N SER A 22 -11.99 -5.52 -21.40
CA SER A 22 -10.54 -5.63 -21.21
C SER A 22 -10.00 -4.78 -20.04
N GLY A 23 -10.84 -4.29 -19.15
CA GLY A 23 -10.52 -3.32 -18.10
C GLY A 23 -9.92 -3.89 -16.80
N CYS A 24 -9.64 -5.20 -16.68
CA CYS A 24 -8.94 -5.72 -15.52
C CYS A 24 -7.44 -5.39 -15.63
N LYS A 25 -6.99 -4.27 -15.03
CA LYS A 25 -5.57 -4.06 -14.74
C LYS A 25 -5.10 -5.24 -13.89
N LYS A 26 -4.20 -6.03 -14.46
CA LYS A 26 -3.45 -7.03 -13.70
C LYS A 26 -2.80 -6.31 -12.52
N SER A 27 -2.98 -6.80 -11.31
CA SER A 27 -2.30 -6.26 -10.14
C SER A 27 -0.80 -6.22 -10.43
N GLU A 28 -0.15 -5.11 -10.14
CA GLU A 28 1.31 -4.98 -10.26
C GLU A 28 2.03 -5.77 -9.16
N LEU A 29 1.27 -6.24 -8.16
CA LEU A 29 1.77 -7.08 -7.07
C LEU A 29 1.96 -8.51 -7.55
N ASP A 30 3.14 -9.06 -7.26
CA ASP A 30 3.54 -10.43 -7.62
C ASP A 30 4.06 -11.14 -6.36
N LYS A 31 3.40 -12.22 -5.96
CA LYS A 31 3.82 -13.06 -4.83
C LYS A 31 5.25 -13.62 -4.95
N ASN A 32 5.77 -13.76 -6.17
CA ASN A 32 7.12 -14.24 -6.43
C ASN A 32 8.17 -13.12 -6.38
N LYS A 33 7.71 -11.86 -6.33
CA LYS A 33 8.53 -10.64 -6.19
C LYS A 33 7.86 -9.70 -5.21
N PRO A 34 7.81 -10.04 -3.91
CA PRO A 34 7.09 -9.26 -2.94
C PRO A 34 7.69 -7.87 -2.78
N VAL A 35 6.81 -6.88 -2.60
CA VAL A 35 7.18 -5.52 -2.17
C VAL A 35 7.24 -5.50 -0.64
N THR A 36 8.29 -4.89 -0.11
CA THR A 36 8.41 -4.67 1.33
C THR A 36 8.00 -3.25 1.66
N LEU A 37 7.04 -3.10 2.56
CA LEU A 37 6.62 -1.83 3.13
C LEU A 37 7.22 -1.68 4.52
N THR A 38 7.84 -0.53 4.79
CA THR A 38 8.38 -0.19 6.10
C THR A 38 7.30 0.45 6.97
N MET A 39 7.19 0.01 8.22
CA MET A 39 6.19 0.51 9.16
C MET A 39 6.81 0.92 10.49
N TRP A 40 6.50 2.13 10.95
CA TRP A 40 6.91 2.62 12.27
C TRP A 40 5.72 2.69 13.23
N HIS A 41 5.87 2.04 14.40
CA HIS A 41 4.88 2.10 15.47
C HIS A 41 5.52 1.97 16.86
N VAL A 42 4.76 2.31 17.91
CA VAL A 42 5.21 2.34 19.31
C VAL A 42 4.88 1.05 20.09
N TYR A 43 4.25 0.09 19.46
CA TYR A 43 3.73 -1.10 20.17
C TYR A 43 4.72 -2.28 20.18
N GLY A 44 5.90 -2.14 19.57
CA GLY A 44 6.83 -3.25 19.34
C GLY A 44 7.60 -3.70 20.59
N GLU A 45 7.76 -2.83 21.60
CA GLU A 45 8.47 -3.15 22.83
C GLU A 45 7.62 -3.92 23.86
N GLN A 46 6.33 -4.11 23.60
CA GLN A 46 5.47 -4.92 24.43
C GLN A 46 5.77 -6.40 24.19
N ALA A 47 6.00 -7.17 25.27
CA ALA A 47 6.33 -8.59 25.20
C ALA A 47 5.27 -9.43 24.45
N ASP A 48 4.03 -8.97 24.44
CA ASP A 48 2.90 -9.55 23.68
C ASP A 48 2.13 -8.44 22.98
N SER A 49 2.70 -7.92 21.88
CA SER A 49 2.13 -6.84 21.09
C SER A 49 1.02 -7.35 20.16
N PRO A 50 -0.27 -7.00 20.40
CA PRO A 50 -1.34 -7.35 19.48
C PRO A 50 -1.09 -6.81 18.06
N MET A 51 -0.44 -5.66 17.92
CA MET A 51 -0.10 -5.08 16.63
C MET A 51 0.92 -5.96 15.88
N ASN A 52 1.98 -6.40 16.57
CA ASN A 52 2.96 -7.30 15.95
C ASN A 52 2.31 -8.60 15.47
N ARG A 53 1.44 -9.20 16.29
CA ARG A 53 0.70 -10.41 15.89
C ARG A 53 -0.18 -10.19 14.66
N LEU A 54 -0.87 -9.06 14.56
CA LEU A 54 -1.67 -8.72 13.38
C LEU A 54 -0.80 -8.56 12.13
N ILE A 55 0.38 -7.96 12.27
CA ILE A 55 1.32 -7.79 11.16
C ILE A 55 1.90 -9.14 10.73
N ASP A 56 2.26 -9.98 11.69
CA ASP A 56 2.75 -11.34 11.42
C ASP A 56 1.67 -12.16 10.71
N GLU A 57 0.43 -12.15 11.22
CA GLU A 57 -0.71 -12.79 10.57
C GLU A 57 -0.95 -12.27 9.16
N PHE A 58 -0.89 -10.95 8.95
CA PHE A 58 -1.00 -10.36 7.62
C PHE A 58 0.11 -10.87 6.70
N ASN A 59 1.36 -10.85 7.15
CA ASN A 59 2.51 -11.28 6.36
C ASN A 59 2.42 -12.76 5.96
N GLU A 60 1.93 -13.62 6.88
CA GLU A 60 1.77 -15.05 6.66
C GLU A 60 0.54 -15.44 5.84
N THR A 61 -0.43 -14.54 5.68
CA THR A 61 -1.69 -14.81 4.98
C THR A 61 -1.83 -13.91 3.74
N VAL A 62 -2.51 -12.80 3.89
CA VAL A 62 -2.83 -11.88 2.79
C VAL A 62 -1.57 -11.33 2.14
N GLY A 63 -0.56 -10.97 2.93
CA GLY A 63 0.71 -10.44 2.46
C GLY A 63 1.41 -11.45 1.55
N MET A 64 1.52 -12.70 1.99
CA MET A 64 2.11 -13.78 1.19
C MET A 64 1.32 -14.05 -0.10
N GLU A 65 -0.01 -14.04 -0.02
CA GLU A 65 -0.87 -14.24 -1.20
C GLU A 65 -0.72 -13.12 -2.24
N LYS A 66 -0.61 -11.87 -1.77
CA LYS A 66 -0.55 -10.67 -2.61
C LYS A 66 0.86 -10.23 -3.00
N GLY A 67 1.89 -10.78 -2.38
CA GLY A 67 3.27 -10.35 -2.58
C GLY A 67 3.57 -9.03 -1.86
N ILE A 68 3.13 -8.89 -0.62
CA ILE A 68 3.38 -7.73 0.24
C ILE A 68 3.98 -8.22 1.57
N ILE A 69 5.05 -7.58 2.02
CA ILE A 69 5.66 -7.84 3.32
C ILE A 69 5.67 -6.52 4.09
N ILE A 70 5.17 -6.51 5.32
CA ILE A 70 5.31 -5.37 6.22
C ILE A 70 6.51 -5.63 7.13
N ASN A 71 7.51 -4.76 7.06
CA ASN A 71 8.69 -4.77 7.92
C ASN A 71 8.56 -3.67 8.96
N VAL A 72 8.54 -4.06 10.23
CA VAL A 72 8.29 -3.15 11.36
C VAL A 72 9.58 -2.63 11.95
N THR A 73 9.64 -1.32 12.21
CA THR A 73 10.61 -0.71 13.12
C THR A 73 9.86 -0.21 14.35
N ALA A 74 10.09 -0.86 15.48
CA ALA A 74 9.52 -0.44 16.75
C ALA A 74 10.22 0.83 17.26
N MET A 75 9.43 1.77 17.76
CA MET A 75 9.90 3.01 18.37
C MET A 75 9.49 3.04 19.84
N SER A 76 10.32 3.61 20.70
CA SER A 76 10.08 3.66 22.14
C SER A 76 8.85 4.47 22.53
N ASN A 77 8.50 5.49 21.77
CA ASN A 77 7.31 6.32 22.01
C ASN A 77 6.94 7.15 20.77
N ALA A 78 5.73 7.74 20.81
CA ALA A 78 5.19 8.53 19.71
C ALA A 78 5.97 9.83 19.42
N SER A 79 6.61 10.43 20.44
CA SER A 79 7.46 11.63 20.25
C SER A 79 8.68 11.28 19.40
N LYS A 80 9.29 10.12 19.63
CA LYS A 80 10.41 9.63 18.83
C LYS A 80 10.03 9.36 17.38
N ILE A 81 8.81 8.90 17.12
CA ILE A 81 8.31 8.78 15.74
C ILE A 81 8.23 10.18 15.12
N GLY A 82 7.63 11.15 15.81
CA GLY A 82 7.52 12.54 15.32
C GLY A 82 8.89 13.15 14.96
N GLU A 83 9.86 13.08 15.87
CA GLU A 83 11.23 13.55 15.62
C GLU A 83 11.83 12.91 14.37
N LYS A 84 11.79 11.57 14.28
CA LYS A 84 12.36 10.83 13.15
C LYS A 84 11.64 11.07 11.83
N LEU A 85 10.32 11.28 11.86
CA LEU A 85 9.56 11.65 10.67
C LEU A 85 9.98 13.01 10.13
N LEU A 86 10.15 14.01 11.02
CA LEU A 86 10.63 15.33 10.64
C LEU A 86 12.07 15.29 10.12
N ASP A 87 12.95 14.52 10.75
CA ASP A 87 14.33 14.35 10.29
C ASP A 87 14.37 13.71 8.90
N ALA A 88 13.56 12.66 8.68
CA ALA A 88 13.45 11.98 7.39
C ALA A 88 12.85 12.90 6.31
N HIS A 89 11.77 13.64 6.65
CA HIS A 89 11.14 14.60 5.75
C HIS A 89 12.11 15.70 5.33
N ASN A 90 12.85 16.27 6.29
CA ASN A 90 13.84 17.32 6.05
C ASN A 90 15.17 16.81 5.50
N LYS A 91 15.28 15.49 5.26
CA LYS A 91 16.51 14.84 4.74
C LYS A 91 17.75 15.19 5.53
N ILE A 92 17.63 15.20 6.88
CA ILE A 92 18.75 15.47 7.78
C ILE A 92 19.83 14.40 7.55
N PRO A 93 21.11 14.77 7.38
CA PRO A 93 22.19 13.82 7.19
C PRO A 93 22.24 12.77 8.30
N GLY A 94 22.18 11.50 7.92
CA GLY A 94 22.14 10.36 8.86
C GLY A 94 20.76 9.98 9.39
N SER A 95 19.69 10.68 8.97
CA SER A 95 18.33 10.24 9.28
C SER A 95 17.98 8.94 8.56
N ALA A 96 17.02 8.20 9.11
CA ALA A 96 16.40 7.08 8.42
C ALA A 96 15.60 7.56 7.20
N GLU A 97 15.35 6.67 6.25
CA GLU A 97 14.40 6.94 5.18
C GLU A 97 12.97 7.05 5.73
N MET A 98 12.13 7.83 5.03
CA MET A 98 10.72 7.95 5.39
C MET A 98 10.04 6.57 5.28
N PRO A 99 9.31 6.13 6.32
CA PRO A 99 8.59 4.86 6.24
C PRO A 99 7.37 4.96 5.31
N ASP A 100 6.94 3.83 4.77
CA ASP A 100 5.73 3.76 3.95
C ASP A 100 4.45 3.90 4.79
N LEU A 101 4.51 3.42 6.04
CA LEU A 101 3.40 3.45 7.01
C LEU A 101 3.92 3.90 8.37
N PHE A 102 3.13 4.68 9.09
CA PHE A 102 3.48 5.07 10.47
C PHE A 102 2.27 5.43 11.32
N PHE A 103 2.42 5.26 12.64
CA PHE A 103 1.48 5.76 13.63
C PHE A 103 2.10 6.96 14.33
N ALA A 104 1.49 8.12 14.19
CA ALA A 104 1.97 9.35 14.81
C ALA A 104 0.82 10.17 15.39
N HIS A 105 1.12 11.12 16.26
CA HIS A 105 0.16 12.12 16.71
C HIS A 105 -0.21 13.06 15.55
N LYS A 106 -1.46 13.55 15.57
CA LYS A 106 -1.95 14.51 14.59
C LYS A 106 -1.03 15.73 14.43
N SER A 107 -0.47 16.24 15.53
CA SER A 107 0.47 17.36 15.50
C SER A 107 1.70 17.08 14.62
N ASN A 108 2.29 15.89 14.75
CA ASN A 108 3.46 15.51 13.94
C ASN A 108 3.12 15.41 12.45
N VAL A 109 1.92 14.89 12.12
CA VAL A 109 1.47 14.79 10.73
C VAL A 109 1.27 16.18 10.11
N LEU A 110 0.76 17.15 10.88
CA LEU A 110 0.57 18.53 10.42
C LEU A 110 1.89 19.27 10.15
N GLU A 111 2.98 18.85 10.79
CA GLU A 111 4.32 19.42 10.57
C GLU A 111 5.00 18.87 9.30
N LEU A 112 4.50 17.77 8.74
CA LEU A 112 5.02 17.19 7.50
C LEU A 112 4.43 17.81 6.23
N GLY A 113 3.34 18.53 6.31
CA GLY A 113 2.63 19.07 5.17
C GLY A 113 2.07 20.42 5.34
#